data_9b6e9c2c0ef737caa85db309f1cd8134
#
_entry.id   9b6e9c2c0ef737caa85db309f1cd8134
#
_cell.length_a   1.000
_cell.length_b   1.000
_cell.length_c   1.000
_cell.angle_alpha   90.00
_cell.angle_beta   90.00
_cell.angle_gamma   90.00
#
_symmetry.space_group_name_H-M   'P 1'
#
loop_
_entity.id
_entity.type
_entity.pdbx_description
1 polymer ?
#
loop_
_entity_poly.entity_id
_entity_poly.type
_entity_poly.pdbx_seq_one_letter_code
_entity_poly.pdbx_strand_id
1 'polypeptide(L)'
;MDRELKRACEDLINLCTQSATAPLSSFLAQCTAYLSSRPATSADLSAQAFATPAKVNEVHDTFKADAKGKVDEWVATLRVYLQDEETVNVLVPPAQASIIDAYRQFHDLVRAEYDFSTAAGILTPAGVQNLLTSE
;
A
#
# COMPACT_ATOMS: atom_id res chain seq x y z
N MET A 1 28.00 -5.40 -3.67
CA MET A 1 27.30 -5.51 -2.37
C MET A 1 27.22 -6.98 -1.98
N ASP A 2 27.50 -7.25 -0.73
CA ASP A 2 27.39 -8.59 -0.15
C ASP A 2 25.93 -9.08 -0.27
N ARG A 3 25.75 -10.35 -0.58
CA ARG A 3 24.43 -10.97 -0.72
C ARG A 3 23.60 -10.87 0.58
N GLU A 4 24.25 -11.05 1.71
CA GLU A 4 23.59 -10.97 3.02
C GLU A 4 23.12 -9.54 3.31
N LEU A 5 23.94 -8.55 2.99
CA LEU A 5 23.58 -7.14 3.17
C LEU A 5 22.41 -6.76 2.25
N LYS A 6 22.45 -7.21 1.00
CA LYS A 6 21.37 -6.97 0.05
C LYS A 6 20.06 -7.55 0.57
N ARG A 7 20.08 -8.79 1.09
CA ARG A 7 18.92 -9.45 1.65
C ARG A 7 18.36 -8.69 2.86
N ALA A 8 19.26 -8.25 3.74
CA ALA A 8 18.86 -7.47 4.92
C ALA A 8 18.17 -6.16 4.49
N CYS A 9 18.68 -5.48 3.48
CA CYS A 9 18.06 -4.26 2.96
C CYS A 9 16.67 -4.53 2.36
N GLU A 10 16.54 -5.63 1.60
CA GLU A 10 15.26 -6.04 1.03
C GLU A 10 14.25 -6.35 2.13
N ASP A 11 14.67 -7.03 3.19
CA ASP A 11 13.80 -7.34 4.34
C ASP A 11 13.33 -6.07 5.04
N LEU A 12 14.20 -5.08 5.20
CA LEU A 12 13.83 -3.80 5.80
C LEU A 12 12.79 -3.06 4.95
N ILE A 13 12.99 -3.06 3.63
CA ILE A 13 12.06 -2.44 2.70
C ILE A 13 10.70 -3.15 2.76
N ASN A 14 10.69 -4.48 2.80
CA ASN A 14 9.46 -5.26 2.89
C ASN A 14 8.70 -5.00 4.19
N LEU A 15 9.41 -4.84 5.31
CA LEU A 15 8.78 -4.50 6.59
C LEU A 15 8.09 -3.15 6.51
N CYS A 16 8.74 -2.16 5.93
CA CYS A 16 8.15 -0.84 5.73
C CYS A 16 6.88 -0.93 4.87
N THR A 17 6.98 -1.64 3.74
CA THR A 17 5.86 -1.81 2.81
C THR A 17 4.68 -2.49 3.49
N GLN A 18 4.91 -3.59 4.19
CA GLN A 18 3.85 -4.33 4.88
C GLN A 18 3.16 -3.47 5.94
N SER A 19 3.94 -2.73 6.70
CA SER A 19 3.41 -1.86 7.75
C SER A 19 2.54 -0.74 7.16
N ALA A 20 3.04 -0.08 6.13
CA ALA A 20 2.34 1.07 5.51
C ALA A 20 1.11 0.63 4.71
N THR A 21 1.12 -0.58 4.13
CA THR A 21 0.03 -1.06 3.26
C THR A 21 -0.86 -2.11 3.91
N ALA A 22 -0.75 -2.31 5.22
CA ALA A 22 -1.54 -3.33 5.92
C ALA A 22 -3.04 -3.23 5.63
N PRO A 23 -3.69 -2.05 5.69
CA PRO A 23 -5.12 -1.95 5.35
C PRO A 23 -5.42 -2.38 3.92
N LEU A 24 -4.56 -1.99 2.98
CA LEU A 24 -4.72 -2.34 1.57
C LEU A 24 -4.55 -3.84 1.34
N SER A 25 -3.53 -4.44 1.96
CA SER A 25 -3.21 -5.86 1.80
C SER A 25 -4.36 -6.75 2.26
N SER A 26 -4.93 -6.44 3.41
CA SER A 26 -6.06 -7.18 3.97
C SER A 26 -7.27 -7.11 3.04
N PHE A 27 -7.60 -5.91 2.58
CA PHE A 27 -8.73 -5.69 1.68
C PHE A 27 -8.50 -6.40 0.34
N LEU A 28 -7.30 -6.26 -0.24
CA LEU A 28 -6.96 -6.89 -1.52
C LEU A 28 -7.01 -8.42 -1.43
N ALA A 29 -6.55 -8.99 -0.33
CA ALA A 29 -6.60 -10.44 -0.13
C ALA A 29 -8.04 -10.95 -0.13
N GLN A 30 -8.95 -10.28 0.56
CA GLN A 30 -10.36 -10.63 0.58
C GLN A 30 -11.00 -10.51 -0.81
N CYS A 31 -10.71 -9.42 -1.50
CA CYS A 31 -11.25 -9.18 -2.85
C CYS A 31 -10.72 -10.23 -3.84
N THR A 32 -9.43 -10.54 -3.80
CA THR A 32 -8.81 -11.51 -4.69
C THR A 32 -9.40 -12.90 -4.45
N ALA A 33 -9.58 -13.28 -3.19
CA ALA A 33 -10.18 -14.57 -2.83
C ALA A 33 -11.60 -14.68 -3.36
N TYR A 34 -12.39 -13.61 -3.21
CA TYR A 34 -13.76 -13.57 -3.72
C TYR A 34 -13.78 -13.71 -5.25
N LEU A 35 -12.96 -12.91 -5.95
CA LEU A 35 -12.93 -12.93 -7.41
C LEU A 35 -12.47 -14.28 -7.96
N SER A 36 -11.53 -14.93 -7.27
CA SER A 36 -11.02 -16.24 -7.69
C SER A 36 -12.05 -17.37 -7.52
N SER A 37 -12.92 -17.26 -6.52
CA SER A 37 -13.92 -18.28 -6.22
C SER A 37 -15.33 -17.93 -6.70
N ARG A 38 -15.52 -16.74 -7.26
CA ARG A 38 -16.83 -16.22 -7.66
C ARG A 38 -17.43 -17.04 -8.81
N PRO A 39 -18.66 -17.61 -8.64
CA PRO A 39 -19.37 -18.20 -9.77
C PRO A 39 -19.74 -17.12 -10.80
N ALA A 40 -19.95 -17.51 -12.06
CA ALA A 40 -20.29 -16.58 -13.13
C ALA A 40 -21.60 -15.80 -12.87
N THR A 41 -22.46 -16.35 -12.03
CA THR A 41 -23.78 -15.75 -11.72
C THR A 41 -23.81 -14.99 -10.39
N SER A 42 -22.67 -14.88 -9.69
CA SER A 42 -22.65 -14.22 -8.38
C SER A 42 -22.72 -12.69 -8.52
N ALA A 43 -23.06 -12.04 -7.42
CA ALA A 43 -23.14 -10.58 -7.36
C ALA A 43 -21.77 -9.92 -7.56
N ASP A 44 -21.78 -8.65 -7.95
CA ASP A 44 -20.57 -7.86 -8.11
C ASP A 44 -19.80 -7.77 -6.79
N LEU A 45 -18.49 -7.58 -6.90
CA LEU A 45 -17.62 -7.40 -5.73
C LEU A 45 -18.12 -6.26 -4.84
N SER A 46 -18.53 -5.14 -5.44
CA SER A 46 -18.99 -3.96 -4.71
C SER A 46 -20.27 -4.20 -3.91
N ALA A 47 -20.99 -5.29 -4.17
CA ALA A 47 -22.19 -5.66 -3.42
C ALA A 47 -21.88 -6.48 -2.17
N GLN A 48 -20.64 -6.93 -1.99
CA GLN A 48 -20.23 -7.73 -0.84
C GLN A 48 -20.04 -6.85 0.39
N ALA A 49 -20.42 -7.34 1.56
CA ALA A 49 -20.34 -6.57 2.81
C ALA A 49 -18.90 -6.13 3.15
N PHE A 50 -17.91 -6.95 2.80
CA PHE A 50 -16.50 -6.63 3.08
C PHE A 50 -15.88 -5.70 2.04
N ALA A 51 -16.58 -5.40 0.95
CA ALA A 51 -16.05 -4.69 -0.21
C ALA A 51 -17.02 -3.63 -0.75
N THR A 52 -17.88 -3.06 0.10
CA THR A 52 -18.76 -1.98 -0.31
C THR A 52 -17.97 -0.73 -0.66
N PRO A 53 -18.52 0.20 -1.46
CA PRO A 53 -17.84 1.49 -1.71
C PRO A 53 -17.48 2.23 -0.42
N ALA A 54 -18.31 2.15 0.61
CA ALA A 54 -17.98 2.74 1.93
C ALA A 54 -16.75 2.09 2.52
N LYS A 55 -16.59 0.77 2.35
CA LYS A 55 -15.41 0.04 2.83
C LYS A 55 -14.16 0.45 2.06
N VAL A 56 -14.27 0.66 0.75
CA VAL A 56 -13.17 1.18 -0.07
C VAL A 56 -12.69 2.52 0.48
N ASN A 57 -13.62 3.42 0.76
CA ASN A 57 -13.29 4.73 1.31
C ASN A 57 -12.63 4.61 2.68
N GLU A 58 -13.14 3.72 3.53
CA GLU A 58 -12.58 3.47 4.87
C GLU A 58 -11.13 2.97 4.77
N VAL A 59 -10.88 1.97 3.91
CA VAL A 59 -9.54 1.41 3.69
C VAL A 59 -8.60 2.48 3.16
N HIS A 60 -9.06 3.24 2.17
CA HIS A 60 -8.28 4.34 1.58
C HIS A 60 -7.94 5.40 2.63
N ASP A 61 -8.92 5.83 3.42
CA ASP A 61 -8.70 6.88 4.42
C ASP A 61 -7.75 6.42 5.52
N THR A 62 -7.84 5.16 5.94
CA THR A 62 -6.92 4.58 6.91
C THR A 62 -5.50 4.56 6.34
N PHE A 63 -5.33 4.12 5.09
CA PHE A 63 -4.03 4.13 4.42
C PHE A 63 -3.48 5.55 4.32
N LYS A 64 -4.30 6.48 3.85
CA LYS A 64 -3.91 7.89 3.69
C LYS A 64 -3.46 8.51 5.01
N ALA A 65 -4.16 8.19 6.11
CA ALA A 65 -3.84 8.74 7.43
C ALA A 65 -2.53 8.17 7.99
N ASP A 66 -2.24 6.89 7.71
CA ASP A 66 -1.18 6.16 8.41
C ASP A 66 0.09 5.97 7.59
N ALA A 67 0.00 5.93 6.24
CA ALA A 67 1.13 5.52 5.40
C ALA A 67 2.38 6.36 5.63
N LYS A 68 2.24 7.69 5.60
CA LYS A 68 3.39 8.58 5.78
C LYS A 68 3.98 8.44 7.18
N GLY A 69 3.13 8.36 8.20
CA GLY A 69 3.59 8.16 9.58
C GLY A 69 4.37 6.86 9.75
N LYS A 70 3.91 5.79 9.09
CA LYS A 70 4.62 4.49 9.11
C LYS A 70 5.98 4.58 8.44
N VAL A 71 6.07 5.28 7.30
CA VAL A 71 7.35 5.52 6.62
C VAL A 71 8.27 6.34 7.51
N ASP A 72 7.77 7.40 8.13
CA ASP A 72 8.56 8.27 9.00
C ASP A 72 9.09 7.51 10.22
N GLU A 73 8.27 6.65 10.84
CA GLU A 73 8.69 5.78 11.94
C GLU A 73 9.80 4.83 11.50
N TRP A 74 9.64 4.23 10.32
CA TRP A 74 10.63 3.30 9.76
C TRP A 74 11.96 4.02 9.51
N VAL A 75 11.92 5.22 8.93
CA VAL A 75 13.11 6.03 8.67
C VAL A 75 13.81 6.36 10.00
N ALA A 76 13.05 6.78 11.01
CA ALA A 76 13.61 7.08 12.32
C ALA A 76 14.30 5.85 12.93
N THR A 77 13.68 4.67 12.80
CA THR A 77 14.23 3.41 13.29
C THR A 77 15.54 3.07 12.54
N LEU A 78 15.55 3.25 11.22
CA LEU A 78 16.75 3.01 10.41
C LEU A 78 17.92 3.91 10.85
N ARG A 79 17.63 5.19 11.11
CA ARG A 79 18.67 6.12 11.54
C ARG A 79 19.33 5.68 12.85
N VAL A 80 18.54 5.19 13.78
CA VAL A 80 19.05 4.67 15.05
C VAL A 80 19.85 3.39 14.82
N TYR A 81 19.35 2.50 13.96
CA TYR A 81 19.92 1.18 13.75
C TYR A 81 21.19 1.21 12.92
N LEU A 82 21.16 1.93 11.80
CA LEU A 82 22.27 1.96 10.85
C LEU A 82 23.30 3.02 11.17
N GLN A 83 22.89 4.11 11.80
CA GLN A 83 23.74 5.26 12.13
C GLN A 83 24.50 5.78 10.90
N ASP A 84 23.90 5.65 9.72
CA ASP A 84 24.47 6.02 8.43
C ASP A 84 23.38 6.63 7.56
N GLU A 85 23.37 7.94 7.48
CA GLU A 85 22.35 8.68 6.74
C GLU A 85 22.37 8.36 5.25
N GLU A 86 23.55 8.09 4.70
CA GLU A 86 23.69 7.74 3.30
C GLU A 86 22.96 6.44 2.96
N THR A 87 23.10 5.42 3.81
CA THR A 87 22.37 4.15 3.64
C THR A 87 20.87 4.34 3.81
N VAL A 88 20.44 5.13 4.79
CA VAL A 88 19.02 5.45 4.97
C VAL A 88 18.47 6.08 3.69
N ASN A 89 19.17 7.05 3.12
CA ASN A 89 18.73 7.75 1.92
C ASN A 89 18.66 6.81 0.70
N VAL A 90 19.48 5.77 0.65
CA VAL A 90 19.43 4.77 -0.41
C VAL A 90 18.21 3.86 -0.27
N LEU A 91 17.78 3.56 0.96
CA LEU A 91 16.66 2.65 1.21
C LEU A 91 15.28 3.27 1.07
N VAL A 92 15.16 4.59 1.28
CA VAL A 92 13.86 5.26 1.27
C VAL A 92 13.16 5.21 -0.10
N PRO A 93 13.82 5.57 -1.23
CA PRO A 93 13.12 5.55 -2.52
C PRO A 93 12.55 4.18 -2.92
N PRO A 94 13.29 3.06 -2.79
CA PRO A 94 12.70 1.77 -3.12
C PRO A 94 11.55 1.37 -2.19
N ALA A 95 11.59 1.77 -0.91
CA ALA A 95 10.48 1.52 -0.01
C ALA A 95 9.23 2.29 -0.44
N GLN A 96 9.38 3.55 -0.80
CA GLN A 96 8.27 4.36 -1.30
C GLN A 96 7.71 3.78 -2.60
N ALA A 97 8.57 3.35 -3.53
CA ALA A 97 8.15 2.74 -4.78
C ALA A 97 7.36 1.45 -4.53
N SER A 98 7.77 0.64 -3.57
CA SER A 98 7.10 -0.60 -3.20
C SER A 98 5.69 -0.32 -2.65
N ILE A 99 5.54 0.71 -1.82
CA ILE A 99 4.25 1.14 -1.28
C ILE A 99 3.34 1.61 -2.41
N ILE A 100 3.88 2.40 -3.35
CA ILE A 100 3.13 2.92 -4.49
C ILE A 100 2.65 1.77 -5.38
N ASP A 101 3.48 0.76 -5.61
CA ASP A 101 3.09 -0.42 -6.40
C ASP A 101 1.95 -1.18 -5.73
N ALA A 102 1.98 -1.36 -4.42
CA ALA A 102 0.90 -2.00 -3.68
C ALA A 102 -0.39 -1.18 -3.79
N TYR A 103 -0.29 0.13 -3.66
CA TYR A 103 -1.44 1.02 -3.81
C TYR A 103 -2.00 0.98 -5.24
N ARG A 104 -1.13 0.87 -6.23
CA ARG A 104 -1.56 0.77 -7.64
C ARG A 104 -2.45 -0.44 -7.85
N GLN A 105 -2.16 -1.57 -7.22
CA GLN A 105 -3.00 -2.75 -7.26
C GLN A 105 -4.39 -2.47 -6.71
N PHE A 106 -4.47 -1.78 -5.58
CA PHE A 106 -5.73 -1.35 -4.98
C PHE A 106 -6.49 -0.40 -5.91
N HIS A 107 -5.81 0.58 -6.45
CA HIS A 107 -6.39 1.58 -7.37
C HIS A 107 -6.95 0.92 -8.63
N ASP A 108 -6.20 -0.01 -9.22
CA ASP A 108 -6.62 -0.74 -10.43
C ASP A 108 -7.84 -1.62 -10.13
N LEU A 109 -7.88 -2.28 -8.97
CA LEU A 109 -9.03 -3.08 -8.56
C LEU A 109 -10.29 -2.20 -8.45
N VAL A 110 -10.16 -1.05 -7.81
CA VAL A 110 -11.29 -0.13 -7.64
C VAL A 110 -11.79 0.36 -9.00
N ARG A 111 -10.88 0.69 -9.91
CA ARG A 111 -11.26 1.13 -11.25
C ARG A 111 -11.96 0.03 -12.05
N ALA A 112 -11.56 -1.22 -11.83
CA ALA A 112 -12.10 -2.36 -12.59
C ALA A 112 -13.44 -2.84 -12.04
N GLU A 113 -13.63 -2.81 -10.73
CA GLU A 113 -14.76 -3.47 -10.06
C GLU A 113 -15.79 -2.49 -9.47
N TYR A 114 -15.47 -1.20 -9.41
CA TYR A 114 -16.34 -0.19 -8.80
C TYR A 114 -16.71 0.87 -9.82
N ASP A 115 -17.69 1.71 -9.48
CA ASP A 115 -18.13 2.79 -10.35
C ASP A 115 -17.12 3.93 -10.40
N PHE A 116 -17.32 4.83 -11.36
CA PHE A 116 -16.43 5.98 -11.56
C PHE A 116 -16.39 6.88 -10.32
N SER A 117 -17.53 7.07 -9.65
CA SER A 117 -17.61 7.88 -8.44
C SER A 117 -16.67 7.37 -7.34
N THR A 118 -16.69 6.05 -7.10
CA THR A 118 -15.85 5.43 -6.09
C THR A 118 -14.38 5.58 -6.47
N ALA A 119 -14.04 5.29 -7.72
CA ALA A 119 -12.66 5.39 -8.20
C ALA A 119 -12.14 6.83 -8.14
N ALA A 120 -12.98 7.80 -8.44
CA ALA A 120 -12.60 9.22 -8.42
C ALA A 120 -12.40 9.75 -6.98
N GLY A 121 -12.96 9.07 -6.00
CA GLY A 121 -12.86 9.47 -4.59
C GLY A 121 -11.56 9.08 -3.90
N ILE A 122 -10.72 8.28 -4.55
CA ILE A 122 -9.45 7.83 -3.97
C ILE A 122 -8.26 8.47 -4.69
N LEU A 123 -7.10 8.48 -4.02
CA LEU A 123 -5.88 9.04 -4.61
C LEU A 123 -5.44 8.23 -5.82
N THR A 124 -4.80 8.89 -6.78
CA THR A 124 -4.05 8.22 -7.84
C THR A 124 -2.70 7.75 -7.27
N PRO A 125 -2.00 6.81 -7.94
CA PRO A 125 -0.64 6.46 -7.51
C PRO A 125 0.29 7.67 -7.43
N ALA A 126 0.16 8.64 -8.34
CA ALA A 126 0.92 9.89 -8.26
C ALA A 126 0.57 10.70 -7.02
N GLY A 127 -0.71 10.69 -6.60
CA GLY A 127 -1.15 11.32 -5.36
C GLY A 127 -0.52 10.68 -4.14
N VAL A 128 -0.37 9.36 -4.14
CA VAL A 128 0.30 8.64 -3.05
C VAL A 128 1.78 9.02 -3.01
N GLN A 129 2.44 9.12 -4.16
CA GLN A 129 3.82 9.55 -4.21
C GLN A 129 3.99 10.93 -3.55
N ASN A 130 3.11 11.87 -3.88
CA ASN A 130 3.12 13.20 -3.28
C ASN A 130 2.90 13.15 -1.77
N LEU A 131 1.99 12.29 -1.32
CA LEU A 131 1.72 12.08 0.10
C LEU A 131 2.97 11.61 0.84
N LEU A 132 3.67 10.62 0.29
CA LEU A 132 4.85 10.02 0.92
C LEU A 132 6.05 10.95 0.92
N THR A 133 6.15 11.83 -0.07
CA THR A 133 7.29 12.76 -0.21
C THR A 133 7.03 14.14 0.38
N SER A 134 5.81 14.43 0.83
CA SER A 134 5.48 15.72 1.46
C SER A 134 6.14 15.83 2.83
N GLU A 135 6.48 17.04 3.19
CA GLU A 135 7.07 17.32 4.51
C GLU A 135 6.01 17.74 5.53
#